data_f24c395623c1786cd90b755bd33a15b5
#
_entry.id   f24c395623c1786cd90b755bd33a15b5
#
_cell.length_a   1.000
_cell.length_b   1.000
_cell.length_c   1.000
_cell.angle_alpha   90.00
_cell.angle_beta   90.00
_cell.angle_gamma   90.00
#
_symmetry.space_group_name_H-M   'P 1'
#
loop_
_entity.id
_entity.type
_entity.pdbx_description
1 polymer ?
#
loop_
_entity_poly.entity_id
_entity_poly.type
_entity_poly.pdbx_seq_one_letter_code
_entity_poly.pdbx_strand_id
1 'polypeptide(L)'
;MLVRVKYNGEYTRETRAYGCSKCGTARSINGRAVYKTSDRTYYEGRLYIFNQGEPVQVDGILGKYLLSRVYTDTDGVLKNAYSEVREEDYNPVVQG
;
A
#
# COMPACT_ATOMS: atom_id res chain seq x y z
N MET A 1 -21.71 -0.89 2.68
CA MET A 1 -21.01 -0.68 3.95
C MET A 1 -19.67 -0.01 3.71
N LEU A 2 -19.34 0.97 4.51
CA LEU A 2 -18.10 1.70 4.34
C LEU A 2 -17.16 1.38 5.49
N VAL A 3 -15.87 1.34 5.18
CA VAL A 3 -14.84 1.12 6.20
C VAL A 3 -13.78 2.19 6.05
N ARG A 4 -13.06 2.47 7.11
CA ARG A 4 -11.93 3.38 7.06
C ARG A 4 -10.66 2.58 7.13
N VAL A 5 -9.75 2.89 6.23
CA VAL A 5 -8.44 2.25 6.20
C VAL A 5 -7.38 3.32 6.14
N LYS A 6 -6.19 2.99 6.61
CA LYS A 6 -5.05 3.87 6.47
C LYS A 6 -3.90 3.10 5.86
N TYR A 7 -3.15 3.78 5.04
CA TYR A 7 -1.97 3.21 4.42
C TYR A 7 -0.82 3.31 5.41
N ASN A 8 -0.13 2.19 5.63
CA ASN A 8 0.96 2.16 6.59
C ASN A 8 2.32 2.44 5.96
N GLY A 9 2.34 2.57 4.64
CA GLY A 9 3.60 2.61 3.92
C GLY A 9 4.05 1.20 3.60
N GLU A 10 4.96 1.07 2.68
CA GLU A 10 5.45 -0.25 2.30
C GLU A 10 6.78 -0.13 1.58
N TYR A 11 7.58 -1.18 1.66
CA TYR A 11 8.78 -1.28 0.86
C TYR A 11 8.46 -2.01 -0.42
N THR A 12 8.92 -1.45 -1.52
CA THR A 12 8.82 -2.11 -2.81
C THR A 12 10.24 -2.25 -3.36
N ARG A 13 10.39 -3.13 -4.31
CA ARG A 13 11.67 -3.31 -4.94
C ARG A 13 11.59 -2.68 -6.32
N GLU A 14 12.44 -1.72 -6.55
CA GLU A 14 12.54 -1.11 -7.86
C GLU A 14 13.34 -2.05 -8.72
N THR A 15 12.75 -2.52 -9.81
CA THR A 15 13.45 -3.38 -10.74
C THR A 15 13.66 -2.63 -12.03
N ARG A 16 14.84 -2.77 -12.58
CA ARG A 16 15.15 -2.23 -13.89
C ARG A 16 15.49 -3.37 -14.81
N ALA A 17 14.96 -3.29 -16.00
CA ALA A 17 15.36 -4.23 -17.03
C ALA A 17 16.60 -3.66 -17.69
N TYR A 18 17.66 -4.44 -17.66
CA TYR A 18 18.87 -4.09 -18.37
C TYR A 18 19.06 -5.04 -19.52
N GLY A 19 19.75 -4.58 -20.49
CA GLY A 19 20.03 -5.40 -21.62
C GLY A 19 19.23 -4.94 -22.81
N CYS A 20 19.60 -5.50 -23.93
CA CYS A 20 19.00 -5.15 -25.18
C CYS A 20 17.93 -6.17 -25.49
N SER A 21 16.74 -5.72 -25.74
CA SER A 21 15.66 -6.63 -26.10
C SER A 21 15.98 -7.40 -27.38
N LYS A 22 16.79 -6.83 -28.23
CA LYS A 22 17.19 -7.49 -29.45
C LYS A 22 18.13 -8.67 -29.19
N CYS A 23 18.83 -8.63 -28.09
CA CYS A 23 19.74 -9.72 -27.74
C CYS A 23 19.07 -10.80 -26.94
N GLY A 24 17.84 -10.57 -26.52
CA GLY A 24 17.16 -11.53 -25.69
C GLY A 24 17.78 -11.70 -24.32
N THR A 25 18.61 -10.77 -23.93
CA THR A 25 19.32 -10.88 -22.66
C THR A 25 18.84 -9.86 -21.63
N ALA A 26 17.62 -9.43 -21.75
CA ALA A 26 17.08 -8.52 -20.78
C ALA A 26 17.12 -9.18 -19.41
N ARG A 27 17.76 -8.53 -18.47
CA ARG A 27 17.86 -9.03 -17.12
C ARG A 27 17.10 -8.10 -16.19
N SER A 28 16.37 -8.71 -15.29
CA SER A 28 15.84 -7.96 -14.19
C SER A 28 16.92 -7.87 -13.15
N ILE A 29 17.30 -6.68 -12.81
CA ILE A 29 18.23 -6.51 -11.71
C ILE A 29 17.41 -6.14 -10.50
N ASN A 30 17.67 -6.80 -9.40
CA ASN A 30 17.04 -6.46 -8.15
C ASN A 30 17.45 -5.06 -7.79
N GLY A 31 16.52 -4.17 -7.90
CA GLY A 31 16.76 -2.81 -7.48
C GLY A 31 16.81 -2.73 -5.97
N ARG A 32 17.11 -1.55 -5.50
CA ARG A 32 17.11 -1.30 -4.07
C ARG A 32 15.69 -1.25 -3.57
N ALA A 33 15.52 -1.49 -2.29
CA ALA A 33 14.24 -1.33 -1.64
C ALA A 33 13.90 0.16 -1.57
N VAL A 34 12.69 0.49 -1.94
CA VAL A 34 12.19 1.86 -1.90
C VAL A 34 10.99 1.88 -0.99
N TYR A 35 10.96 2.82 -0.07
CA TYR A 35 9.85 2.96 0.84
C TYR A 35 8.81 3.91 0.23
N LYS A 36 7.59 3.43 0.10
CA LYS A 36 6.50 4.22 -0.43
C LYS A 36 5.67 4.79 0.70
N THR A 37 5.35 6.06 0.60
CA THR A 37 4.52 6.73 1.60
C THR A 37 3.15 7.09 1.04
N SER A 38 2.87 6.71 -0.20
CA SER A 38 1.55 6.92 -0.80
C SER A 38 1.26 5.79 -1.76
N ASP A 39 -0.03 5.54 -1.97
CA ASP A 39 -0.47 4.49 -2.87
C ASP A 39 -1.66 4.98 -3.66
N ARG A 40 -1.90 4.38 -4.80
CA ARG A 40 -3.03 4.71 -5.66
C ARG A 40 -3.76 3.45 -6.03
N THR A 41 -5.07 3.53 -6.02
CA THR A 41 -5.89 2.38 -6.39
C THR A 41 -7.09 2.88 -7.18
N TYR A 42 -7.36 2.23 -8.30
CA TYR A 42 -8.57 2.48 -9.06
C TYR A 42 -9.62 1.46 -8.66
N TYR A 43 -10.80 1.94 -8.40
CA TYR A 43 -11.90 1.06 -8.04
C TYR A 43 -13.18 1.65 -8.58
N GLU A 44 -13.88 0.90 -9.41
CA GLU A 44 -15.13 1.31 -10.04
C GLU A 44 -15.02 2.68 -10.71
N GLY A 45 -13.96 2.87 -11.49
CA GLY A 45 -13.79 4.10 -12.25
C GLY A 45 -13.32 5.30 -11.44
N ARG A 46 -13.01 5.10 -10.19
CA ARG A 46 -12.59 6.18 -9.31
C ARG A 46 -11.18 5.94 -8.80
N LEU A 47 -10.39 7.00 -8.78
CA LEU A 47 -9.03 6.93 -8.25
C LEU A 47 -9.03 7.28 -6.78
N TYR A 48 -8.47 6.40 -5.97
CA TYR A 48 -8.25 6.64 -4.55
C TYR A 48 -6.77 6.84 -4.32
N ILE A 49 -6.43 7.86 -3.56
CA ILE A 49 -5.04 8.15 -3.20
C ILE A 49 -4.93 8.02 -1.69
N PHE A 50 -3.97 7.22 -1.26
CA PHE A 50 -3.77 6.96 0.16
C PHE A 50 -2.40 7.47 0.57
N ASN A 51 -2.37 8.33 1.56
CA ASN A 51 -1.11 8.82 2.12
C ASN A 51 -0.88 8.14 3.46
N GLN A 52 0.38 7.89 3.77
CA GLN A 52 0.72 7.17 4.98
C GLN A 52 0.10 7.81 6.21
N GLY A 53 -0.57 7.00 7.00
CA GLY A 53 -1.16 7.45 8.26
C GLY A 53 -2.48 8.18 8.14
N GLU A 54 -2.95 8.44 6.92
CA GLU A 54 -4.18 9.21 6.71
C GLU A 54 -5.36 8.28 6.51
N PRO A 55 -6.38 8.32 7.37
CA PRO A 55 -7.54 7.46 7.20
C PRO A 55 -8.37 7.89 5.99
N VAL A 56 -8.84 6.91 5.24
CA VAL A 56 -9.69 7.15 4.09
C VAL A 56 -10.87 6.19 4.17
N GLN A 57 -12.05 6.69 3.93
CA GLN A 57 -13.24 5.88 3.92
C GLN A 57 -13.44 5.29 2.54
N VAL A 58 -13.62 3.98 2.48
CA VAL A 58 -13.78 3.28 1.21
C VAL A 58 -14.90 2.26 1.33
N ASP A 59 -15.35 1.77 0.18
CA ASP A 59 -16.33 0.70 0.14
C ASP A 59 -15.78 -0.55 0.83
N GLY A 60 -16.65 -1.31 1.46
CA GLY A 60 -16.24 -2.49 2.21
C GLY A 60 -15.50 -3.53 1.38
N ILE A 61 -15.89 -3.68 0.11
CA ILE A 61 -15.21 -4.63 -0.77
C ILE A 61 -13.79 -4.16 -1.06
N LEU A 62 -13.64 -2.88 -1.38
CA LEU A 62 -12.31 -2.33 -1.59
C LEU A 62 -11.49 -2.40 -0.31
N GLY A 63 -12.11 -2.06 0.81
CA GLY A 63 -11.42 -2.13 2.10
C GLY A 63 -10.90 -3.52 2.40
N LYS A 64 -11.69 -4.54 2.13
CA LYS A 64 -11.27 -5.92 2.36
C LYS A 64 -10.06 -6.27 1.49
N TYR A 65 -10.07 -5.84 0.25
CA TYR A 65 -8.94 -6.06 -0.64
C TYR A 65 -7.69 -5.35 -0.11
N LEU A 66 -7.82 -4.10 0.29
CA LEU A 66 -6.67 -3.34 0.77
C LEU A 66 -6.10 -3.95 2.06
N LEU A 67 -6.98 -4.37 2.96
CA LEU A 67 -6.54 -4.96 4.22
C LEU A 67 -5.86 -6.31 4.03
N SER A 68 -6.05 -6.94 2.90
CA SER A 68 -5.38 -8.20 2.60
C SER A 68 -4.00 -8.01 2.01
N ARG A 69 -3.62 -6.79 1.66
CA ARG A 69 -2.32 -6.55 1.04
C ARG A 69 -1.22 -6.57 2.08
N VAL A 70 -0.16 -7.28 1.76
CA VAL A 70 1.01 -7.39 2.64
C VAL A 70 2.26 -7.09 1.83
N TYR A 71 3.32 -6.74 2.52
CA TYR A 71 4.62 -6.53 1.91
C TYR A 71 5.68 -7.11 2.84
N THR A 72 6.86 -7.32 2.30
CA THR A 72 7.99 -7.82 3.08
C THR A 72 8.87 -6.64 3.45
N ASP A 73 9.08 -6.45 4.73
CA ASP A 73 9.94 -5.40 5.23
C ASP A 73 11.40 -5.77 5.04
N THR A 74 12.28 -4.83 5.30
CA THR A 74 13.71 -5.02 5.13
C THR A 74 14.28 -6.10 6.05
N ASP A 75 13.59 -6.40 7.14
CA ASP A 75 14.00 -7.46 8.05
C ASP A 75 13.44 -8.84 7.64
N GLY A 76 12.74 -8.90 6.51
CA GLY A 76 12.18 -10.15 6.03
C GLY A 76 10.83 -10.51 6.64
N VAL A 77 10.26 -9.64 7.46
CA VAL A 77 8.98 -9.90 8.11
C VAL A 77 7.84 -9.38 7.25
N LEU A 78 6.77 -10.15 7.14
CA LEU A 78 5.58 -9.71 6.44
C LEU A 78 4.81 -8.70 7.28
N LYS A 79 4.41 -7.62 6.65
CA LYS A 79 3.64 -6.56 7.32
C LYS A 79 2.47 -6.16 6.46
N ASN A 80 1.46 -5.61 7.08
CA ASN A 80 0.27 -5.16 6.36
C ASN A 80 0.51 -3.77 5.78
N ALA A 81 0.18 -3.61 4.51
CA ALA A 81 0.29 -2.31 3.85
C ALA A 81 -0.82 -1.37 4.31
N TYR A 82 -1.94 -1.92 4.75
CA TYR A 82 -3.09 -1.15 5.20
C TYR A 82 -3.59 -1.67 6.53
N SER A 83 -4.14 -0.79 7.33
CA SER A 83 -4.80 -1.16 8.59
C SER A 83 -6.19 -0.58 8.63
N GLU A 84 -7.09 -1.27 9.29
CA GLU A 84 -8.43 -0.76 9.51
C GLU A 84 -8.40 0.27 10.63
N VAL A 85 -9.12 1.37 10.45
CA VAL A 85 -9.20 2.41 11.45
C VAL A 85 -10.58 2.34 12.05
N ARG A 86 -10.66 2.01 13.30
CA ARG A 86 -11.93 1.97 14.02
C ARG A 86 -12.28 3.36 14.51
N GLU A 87 -13.55 3.58 14.67
CA GLU A 87 -14.02 4.88 15.12
C GLU A 87 -13.39 5.26 16.45
N GLU A 88 -13.27 4.33 17.36
CA GLU A 88 -12.68 4.60 18.66
C GLU A 88 -11.19 4.91 18.58
N ASP A 89 -10.49 4.38 17.58
CA ASP A 89 -9.09 4.69 17.38
C ASP A 89 -8.92 6.02 16.68
N TYR A 90 -9.92 6.37 15.88
CA TYR A 90 -9.87 7.54 15.06
C TYR A 90 -10.21 8.80 15.84
N ASN A 91 -10.98 8.66 16.87
CA ASN A 91 -11.46 9.80 17.62
C ASN A 91 -10.75 9.92 18.95
N PRO A 92 -9.66 10.55 18.95
CA PRO A 92 -8.83 10.55 20.11
C PRO A 92 -9.33 11.43 21.17
N VAL A 93 -10.18 12.19 21.04
CA VAL A 93 -10.48 13.06 21.87
C VAL A 93 -11.25 13.00 22.74
N VAL A 94 -11.73 12.72 22.90
CA VAL A 94 -12.50 12.77 23.62
C VAL A 94 -12.43 13.12 24.70
N GLN A 95 -12.20 13.41 25.26
CA GLN A 95 -12.26 13.75 26.16
C GLN A 95 -12.73 14.13 26.81
N GLY A 96 -12.81 14.15 26.96
CA GLY A 96 -13.66 14.91 27.63
C GLY A 96 -13.74 15.08 28.95
#